data_e31db5a0d9fddeece3d34d3569ddf2fe
#
_entry.id   e31db5a0d9fddeece3d34d3569ddf2fe
#
_cell.length_a   1.000
_cell.length_b   1.000
_cell.length_c   1.000
_cell.angle_alpha   90.00
_cell.angle_beta   90.00
_cell.angle_gamma   90.00
#
_symmetry.space_group_name_H-M   'P 1'
#
loop_
_entity.id
_entity.type
_entity.pdbx_description
1 polymer ?
#
loop_
_entity_poly.entity_id
_entity_poly.type
_entity_poly.pdbx_seq_one_letter_code
_entity_poly.pdbx_strand_id
1 'polypeptide(L)'
;MNQFLYRHRTTILVAMLVVFGVLFALLSIGNHLCFKTYGLDLGAYTHASYNYAHLRADDCTFFLWEPRPLLSDHFDLYLILFAPFTYVFGQYTLLILQIAFTMLGAWGVYRLTRLFTHTHTHAVADSHQILLALIAPLLLLLSFGVWSALGSDYHSNVPSAMLLPWLLYFIKRKKLGIASLLVFAIIIAKETQALWVFFVLLALLWDYRKDKGTRRWLLFNMLGTAVYAIVVMVVVMPSLHAGESPGFWRYNWMGSNFKEMAFWMCTHPLQVVQDLFTDFIPNSDCAILKKEFFVCALFSGLFFALLKPNYVLMIIPPLFLKMFSQAPDSFWGVNCHYNIEISVVLCIASMVVLAKIPAWEEKRGIQRYRISMIMSLLALIMTAGTLFYTIDKPHTYILRDHVNLFDARHYRQQDFDAQVAHRMLKQIPDDVSVCATTMFTPHVATREECHIFPISKGHHPEYFLLLKHSWVYYEGEEELVAELIADTVHYECLDTDGSLFLMKRSDLLPDE
;
A
#
# COMPACT_ATOMS: atom_id res chain seq x y z
N MET A 1 5.74 -35.26 15.49
CA MET A 1 5.51 -34.02 14.73
C MET A 1 4.02 -33.69 14.61
N ASN A 2 3.15 -34.64 14.26
CA ASN A 2 1.73 -34.41 13.99
C ASN A 2 0.91 -33.89 15.19
N GLN A 3 1.02 -34.53 16.36
CA GLN A 3 0.34 -34.06 17.58
C GLN A 3 0.86 -32.74 18.10
N PHE A 4 2.17 -32.48 17.96
CA PHE A 4 2.79 -31.22 18.35
C PHE A 4 2.21 -30.04 17.52
N LEU A 5 2.21 -30.14 16.19
CA LEU A 5 1.66 -29.10 15.31
C LEU A 5 0.17 -28.84 15.57
N TYR A 6 -0.61 -29.91 15.80
CA TYR A 6 -2.03 -29.78 16.12
C TYR A 6 -2.24 -29.04 17.44
N ARG A 7 -1.48 -29.42 18.49
CA ARG A 7 -1.60 -28.85 19.83
C ARG A 7 -1.16 -27.39 19.87
N HIS A 8 -0.11 -27.04 19.14
CA HIS A 8 0.53 -25.73 19.22
C HIS A 8 0.24 -24.78 18.02
N ARG A 9 -0.65 -25.17 17.09
CA ARG A 9 -0.93 -24.40 15.87
C ARG A 9 -1.26 -22.90 16.10
N THR A 10 -2.04 -22.62 17.15
CA THR A 10 -2.43 -21.26 17.49
C THR A 10 -1.23 -20.48 18.07
N THR A 11 -0.45 -21.10 18.94
CA THR A 11 0.78 -20.52 19.51
C THR A 11 1.79 -20.21 18.41
N ILE A 12 1.99 -21.15 17.46
CA ILE A 12 2.89 -20.95 16.32
C ILE A 12 2.42 -19.78 15.45
N LEU A 13 1.11 -19.73 15.16
CA LEU A 13 0.54 -18.61 14.39
C LEU A 13 0.75 -17.27 15.12
N VAL A 14 0.41 -17.19 16.41
CA VAL A 14 0.57 -15.97 17.20
C VAL A 14 2.04 -15.55 17.25
N ALA A 15 2.95 -16.48 17.51
CA ALA A 15 4.39 -16.21 17.51
C ALA A 15 4.86 -15.66 16.14
N MET A 16 4.41 -16.27 15.04
CA MET A 16 4.68 -15.79 13.68
C MET A 16 4.18 -14.34 13.48
N LEU A 17 2.91 -14.06 13.84
CA LEU A 17 2.33 -12.72 13.69
C LEU A 17 3.09 -11.69 14.55
N VAL A 18 3.50 -12.04 15.77
CA VAL A 18 4.29 -11.16 16.63
C VAL A 18 5.66 -10.88 16.02
N VAL A 19 6.37 -11.92 15.54
CA VAL A 19 7.69 -11.74 14.93
C VAL A 19 7.60 -10.84 13.69
N PHE A 20 6.67 -11.10 12.78
CA PHE A 20 6.50 -10.25 11.59
C PHE A 20 5.97 -8.86 11.94
N GLY A 21 5.11 -8.73 12.95
CA GLY A 21 4.68 -7.43 13.45
C GLY A 21 5.85 -6.58 13.93
N VAL A 22 6.80 -7.18 14.66
CA VAL A 22 8.05 -6.51 15.06
C VAL A 22 8.93 -6.17 13.86
N LEU A 23 9.12 -7.10 12.90
CA LEU A 23 9.90 -6.84 11.70
C LEU A 23 9.31 -5.69 10.88
N PHE A 24 8.00 -5.64 10.73
CA PHE A 24 7.32 -4.55 10.01
C PHE A 24 7.29 -3.24 10.78
N ALA A 25 7.30 -3.29 12.10
CA ALA A 25 7.51 -2.08 12.91
C ALA A 25 8.93 -1.53 12.73
N LEU A 26 9.95 -2.39 12.75
CA LEU A 26 11.32 -1.99 12.44
C LEU A 26 11.45 -1.44 11.02
N LEU A 27 10.72 -2.00 10.05
CA LEU A 27 10.71 -1.52 8.68
C LEU A 27 10.02 -0.16 8.56
N SER A 28 8.76 -0.06 8.91
CA SER A 28 7.91 1.10 8.64
C SER A 28 8.15 2.26 9.63
N ILE A 29 8.12 1.97 10.94
CA ILE A 29 8.38 2.98 11.99
C ILE A 29 9.87 3.33 12.02
N GLY A 30 10.76 2.36 11.74
CA GLY A 30 12.19 2.61 11.59
C GLY A 30 12.50 3.61 10.48
N ASN A 31 11.87 3.47 9.30
CA ASN A 31 11.97 4.45 8.22
C ASN A 31 11.51 5.83 8.66
N HIS A 32 10.37 5.92 9.35
CA HIS A 32 9.86 7.18 9.85
C HIS A 32 10.84 7.83 10.84
N LEU A 33 11.32 7.08 11.84
CA LEU A 33 12.30 7.59 12.81
C LEU A 33 13.62 8.05 12.17
N CYS A 34 13.97 7.50 11.00
CA CYS A 34 15.13 7.88 10.22
C CYS A 34 14.82 8.92 9.12
N PHE A 35 13.68 9.60 9.17
CA PHE A 35 13.26 10.60 8.19
C PHE A 35 13.23 10.10 6.75
N LYS A 36 12.78 8.86 6.55
CA LYS A 36 12.62 8.20 5.25
C LYS A 36 11.15 8.06 4.86
N THR A 37 10.31 8.94 5.37
CA THR A 37 8.89 9.13 5.03
C THR A 37 8.68 10.56 4.55
N TYR A 38 7.69 10.78 3.70
CA TYR A 38 7.61 12.02 2.94
C TYR A 38 6.27 12.73 3.08
N GLY A 39 6.30 14.04 2.79
CA GLY A 39 5.18 14.95 3.00
C GLY A 39 3.96 14.63 2.15
N LEU A 40 4.14 14.32 0.86
CA LEU A 40 3.02 14.09 -0.07
C LEU A 40 2.21 12.82 0.22
N ASP A 41 2.82 11.82 0.85
CA ASP A 41 2.13 10.61 1.26
C ASP A 41 1.84 10.64 2.77
N LEU A 42 2.76 10.17 3.63
CA LEU A 42 2.49 10.08 5.06
C LEU A 42 2.15 11.42 5.71
N GLY A 43 2.82 12.51 5.30
CA GLY A 43 2.57 13.85 5.86
C GLY A 43 1.14 14.30 5.59
N ALA A 44 0.71 14.31 4.32
CA ALA A 44 -0.63 14.72 3.92
C ALA A 44 -1.72 13.85 4.55
N TYR A 45 -1.55 12.53 4.57
CA TYR A 45 -2.52 11.62 5.18
C TYR A 45 -2.58 11.77 6.71
N THR A 46 -1.45 12.02 7.38
CA THR A 46 -1.40 12.27 8.82
C THR A 46 -2.09 13.59 9.16
N HIS A 47 -1.83 14.65 8.40
CA HIS A 47 -2.45 15.96 8.58
C HIS A 47 -3.97 15.90 8.38
N ALA A 48 -4.44 15.25 7.29
CA ALA A 48 -5.86 15.04 7.05
C ALA A 48 -6.52 14.25 8.20
N SER A 49 -5.90 13.15 8.67
CA SER A 49 -6.40 12.38 9.81
C SER A 49 -6.47 13.21 11.09
N TYR A 50 -5.49 14.08 11.33
CA TYR A 50 -5.49 15.00 12.47
C TYR A 50 -6.67 15.99 12.38
N ASN A 51 -6.88 16.61 11.21
CA ASN A 51 -7.99 17.54 10.99
C ASN A 51 -9.35 16.84 11.19
N TYR A 52 -9.53 15.65 10.64
CA TYR A 52 -10.76 14.86 10.83
C TYR A 52 -11.00 14.47 12.30
N ALA A 53 -9.92 14.17 13.06
CA ALA A 53 -10.04 13.92 14.51
C ALA A 53 -10.57 15.14 15.28
N HIS A 54 -10.25 16.35 14.80
CA HIS A 54 -10.71 17.62 15.36
C HIS A 54 -11.99 18.15 14.69
N LEU A 55 -12.67 17.33 13.87
CA LEU A 55 -13.90 17.67 13.13
C LEU A 55 -13.72 18.87 12.19
N ARG A 56 -12.52 19.03 11.64
CA ARG A 56 -12.19 20.08 10.66
C ARG A 56 -12.23 19.51 9.25
N ALA A 57 -12.53 20.36 8.28
CA ALA A 57 -12.27 20.07 6.89
C ALA A 57 -10.75 20.00 6.64
N ASP A 58 -10.34 19.19 5.68
CA ASP A 58 -8.95 19.13 5.27
C ASP A 58 -8.76 19.95 3.99
N ASP A 59 -8.13 21.11 4.11
CA ASP A 59 -7.58 21.88 3.00
C ASP A 59 -6.08 21.57 2.93
N CYS A 60 -5.74 20.51 2.21
CA CYS A 60 -4.39 20.00 2.14
C CYS A 60 -3.47 20.98 1.37
N THR A 61 -2.63 21.72 2.11
CA THR A 61 -1.63 22.65 1.56
C THR A 61 -0.37 21.95 1.04
N PHE A 62 -0.32 20.62 1.13
CA PHE A 62 0.79 19.81 0.61
C PHE A 62 0.77 19.71 -0.92
N PHE A 63 -0.35 20.00 -1.57
CA PHE A 63 -0.39 20.17 -3.01
C PHE A 63 0.08 21.60 -3.35
N LEU A 64 1.33 21.72 -3.74
CA LEU A 64 2.07 22.99 -3.90
C LEU A 64 1.42 24.00 -4.86
N TRP A 65 0.62 23.49 -5.81
CA TRP A 65 0.04 24.32 -6.87
C TRP A 65 -1.25 25.01 -6.44
N GLU A 66 -2.08 24.30 -5.66
CA GLU A 66 -3.37 24.78 -5.22
C GLU A 66 -3.83 23.97 -3.99
N PRO A 67 -4.04 24.62 -2.84
CA PRO A 67 -4.64 23.93 -1.67
C PRO A 67 -5.99 23.34 -2.02
N ARG A 68 -6.18 22.07 -1.69
CA ARG A 68 -7.44 21.35 -1.99
C ARG A 68 -7.65 20.21 -1.01
N PRO A 69 -8.91 19.78 -0.78
CA PRO A 69 -9.18 18.62 0.06
C PRO A 69 -8.44 17.38 -0.44
N LEU A 70 -7.80 16.64 0.45
CA LEU A 70 -7.11 15.37 0.09
C LEU A 70 -8.08 14.38 -0.55
N LEU A 71 -9.36 14.38 -0.15
CA LEU A 71 -10.42 13.56 -0.76
C LEU A 71 -10.66 13.88 -2.24
N SER A 72 -10.18 15.00 -2.76
CA SER A 72 -10.23 15.32 -4.18
C SER A 72 -9.15 14.59 -4.99
N ASP A 73 -8.02 14.23 -4.37
CA ASP A 73 -6.92 13.48 -4.99
C ASP A 73 -7.12 11.97 -4.80
N HIS A 74 -7.34 11.58 -3.54
CA HIS A 74 -7.69 10.20 -3.17
C HIS A 74 -8.92 10.18 -2.27
N PHE A 75 -9.98 9.51 -2.70
CA PHE A 75 -11.21 9.39 -1.92
C PHE A 75 -11.04 8.32 -0.84
N ASP A 76 -10.24 8.67 0.17
CA ASP A 76 -9.81 7.81 1.27
C ASP A 76 -10.60 8.08 2.56
N LEU A 77 -11.69 7.33 2.76
CA LEU A 77 -12.48 7.44 3.99
C LEU A 77 -11.86 6.71 5.19
N TYR A 78 -10.77 5.93 4.98
CA TYR A 78 -10.04 5.32 6.10
C TYR A 78 -9.38 6.38 6.97
N LEU A 79 -8.97 7.51 6.42
CA LEU A 79 -8.40 8.61 7.19
C LEU A 79 -9.40 9.13 8.24
N ILE A 80 -10.70 9.20 7.89
CA ILE A 80 -11.77 9.57 8.82
C ILE A 80 -11.98 8.46 9.86
N LEU A 81 -12.00 7.18 9.45
CA LEU A 81 -12.19 6.05 10.36
C LEU A 81 -11.01 5.88 11.33
N PHE A 82 -9.80 6.22 10.88
CA PHE A 82 -8.58 6.11 11.66
C PHE A 82 -8.29 7.36 12.50
N ALA A 83 -8.94 8.49 12.20
CA ALA A 83 -8.76 9.76 12.88
C ALA A 83 -8.80 9.66 14.42
N PRO A 84 -9.74 8.95 15.06
CA PRO A 84 -9.77 8.86 16.53
C PRO A 84 -8.50 8.25 17.15
N PHE A 85 -7.76 7.43 16.39
CA PHE A 85 -6.52 6.81 16.88
C PHE A 85 -5.35 7.79 16.91
N THR A 86 -5.46 8.96 16.26
CA THR A 86 -4.43 10.01 16.30
C THR A 86 -4.25 10.57 17.72
N TYR A 87 -5.31 10.58 18.53
CA TYR A 87 -5.22 10.94 19.95
C TYR A 87 -4.37 9.98 20.80
N VAL A 88 -4.16 8.73 20.30
CA VAL A 88 -3.42 7.69 21.04
C VAL A 88 -2.01 7.55 20.48
N PHE A 89 -1.86 7.54 19.15
CA PHE A 89 -0.61 7.20 18.47
C PHE A 89 0.04 8.38 17.75
N GLY A 90 -0.58 9.55 17.73
CA GLY A 90 -0.06 10.75 17.06
C GLY A 90 0.31 10.49 15.59
N GLN A 91 1.46 10.96 15.18
CA GLN A 91 2.03 10.79 13.84
C GLN A 91 2.27 9.32 13.41
N TYR A 92 2.32 8.37 14.34
CA TYR A 92 2.53 6.95 14.06
C TYR A 92 1.23 6.19 13.74
N THR A 93 0.06 6.83 13.88
CA THR A 93 -1.27 6.20 13.76
C THR A 93 -1.42 5.36 12.51
N LEU A 94 -1.16 5.95 11.35
CA LEU A 94 -1.39 5.29 10.07
C LEU A 94 -0.42 4.12 9.84
N LEU A 95 0.83 4.26 10.24
CA LEU A 95 1.84 3.20 10.15
C LEU A 95 1.49 2.01 11.06
N ILE A 96 1.07 2.27 12.30
CA ILE A 96 0.65 1.22 13.25
C ILE A 96 -0.57 0.47 12.73
N LEU A 97 -1.59 1.19 12.24
CA LEU A 97 -2.80 0.57 11.71
C LEU A 97 -2.52 -0.23 10.43
N GLN A 98 -1.66 0.25 9.53
CA GLN A 98 -1.24 -0.49 8.35
C GLN A 98 -0.58 -1.83 8.71
N ILE A 99 0.31 -1.85 9.71
CA ILE A 99 0.93 -3.08 10.23
C ILE A 99 -0.13 -3.99 10.86
N ALA A 100 -1.02 -3.45 11.70
CA ALA A 100 -2.07 -4.23 12.36
C ALA A 100 -3.01 -4.91 11.35
N PHE A 101 -3.42 -4.19 10.28
CA PHE A 101 -4.22 -4.78 9.20
C PHE A 101 -3.45 -5.84 8.42
N THR A 102 -2.14 -5.68 8.24
CA THR A 102 -1.30 -6.72 7.60
C THR A 102 -1.30 -8.00 8.44
N MET A 103 -1.17 -7.89 9.76
CA MET A 103 -1.29 -9.05 10.66
C MET A 103 -2.69 -9.66 10.63
N LEU A 104 -3.73 -8.83 10.59
CA LEU A 104 -5.12 -9.25 10.43
C LEU A 104 -5.33 -10.02 9.12
N GLY A 105 -4.76 -9.54 8.01
CA GLY A 105 -4.79 -10.20 6.70
C GLY A 105 -4.13 -11.57 6.73
N ALA A 106 -2.94 -11.68 7.31
CA ALA A 106 -2.23 -12.95 7.48
C ALA A 106 -3.03 -13.95 8.34
N TRP A 107 -3.65 -13.48 9.41
CA TRP A 107 -4.59 -14.31 10.18
C TRP A 107 -5.79 -14.73 9.34
N GLY A 108 -6.34 -13.83 8.52
CA GLY A 108 -7.42 -14.13 7.56
C GLY A 108 -7.04 -15.24 6.58
N VAL A 109 -5.82 -15.19 6.02
CA VAL A 109 -5.26 -16.23 5.15
C VAL A 109 -5.22 -17.58 5.88
N TYR A 110 -4.73 -17.62 7.12
CA TYR A 110 -4.75 -18.85 7.94
C TYR A 110 -6.17 -19.41 8.10
N ARG A 111 -7.13 -18.56 8.46
CA ARG A 111 -8.53 -18.96 8.67
C ARG A 111 -9.18 -19.45 7.38
N LEU A 112 -8.91 -18.77 6.27
CA LEU A 112 -9.40 -19.15 4.95
C LEU A 112 -8.81 -20.50 4.50
N THR A 113 -7.50 -20.70 4.64
CA THR A 113 -6.81 -21.95 4.30
C THR A 113 -7.40 -23.12 5.06
N ARG A 114 -7.67 -22.95 6.36
CA ARG A 114 -8.33 -23.96 7.19
C ARG A 114 -9.69 -24.40 6.63
N LEU A 115 -10.47 -23.51 6.00
CA LEU A 115 -11.74 -23.88 5.37
C LEU A 115 -11.56 -24.68 4.09
N PHE A 116 -10.48 -24.48 3.35
CA PHE A 116 -10.21 -25.25 2.13
C PHE A 116 -9.62 -26.62 2.43
N THR A 117 -8.98 -26.82 3.58
CA THR A 117 -8.31 -28.06 3.95
C THR A 117 -9.19 -29.02 4.77
N HIS A 118 -10.24 -28.56 5.43
CA HIS A 118 -11.09 -29.37 6.33
C HIS A 118 -11.96 -30.46 5.68
N THR A 119 -11.72 -30.82 4.43
CA THR A 119 -12.58 -31.77 3.68
C THR A 119 -12.15 -33.22 3.75
N HIS A 120 -11.09 -33.58 4.48
CA HIS A 120 -10.54 -34.94 4.55
C HIS A 120 -10.54 -35.50 5.96
N THR A 121 -10.89 -36.80 6.09
CA THR A 121 -11.24 -37.48 7.37
C THR A 121 -10.12 -38.31 8.01
N HIS A 122 -8.88 -38.28 7.50
CA HIS A 122 -7.79 -39.10 8.03
C HIS A 122 -6.76 -38.31 8.85
N ALA A 123 -6.28 -38.90 9.97
CA ALA A 123 -5.36 -38.27 10.92
C ALA A 123 -4.02 -37.75 10.29
N VAL A 124 -3.55 -38.38 9.22
CA VAL A 124 -2.36 -37.95 8.47
C VAL A 124 -2.69 -36.73 7.60
N ALA A 125 -3.92 -36.65 7.07
CA ALA A 125 -4.43 -35.48 6.35
C ALA A 125 -4.48 -34.25 7.25
N ASP A 126 -4.87 -34.41 8.53
CA ASP A 126 -4.98 -33.28 9.47
C ASP A 126 -3.66 -32.55 9.69
N SER A 127 -2.54 -33.26 9.76
CA SER A 127 -1.22 -32.63 10.01
C SER A 127 -0.71 -31.84 8.82
N HIS A 128 -0.87 -32.40 7.62
CA HIS A 128 -0.52 -31.71 6.38
C HIS A 128 -1.38 -30.46 6.18
N GLN A 129 -2.66 -30.56 6.47
CA GLN A 129 -3.61 -29.45 6.40
C GLN A 129 -3.24 -28.32 7.36
N ILE A 130 -2.79 -28.66 8.57
CA ILE A 130 -2.31 -27.67 9.55
C ILE A 130 -1.02 -27.03 9.06
N LEU A 131 -0.08 -27.81 8.52
CA LEU A 131 1.17 -27.30 7.98
C LEU A 131 0.90 -26.32 6.82
N LEU A 132 0.05 -26.67 5.88
CA LEU A 132 -0.34 -25.78 4.79
C LEU A 132 -1.02 -24.51 5.32
N ALA A 133 -1.88 -24.64 6.34
CA ALA A 133 -2.51 -23.47 6.96
C ALA A 133 -1.52 -22.55 7.68
N LEU A 134 -0.39 -23.05 8.16
CA LEU A 134 0.70 -22.26 8.76
C LEU A 134 1.66 -21.69 7.70
N ILE A 135 1.85 -22.39 6.58
CA ILE A 135 2.66 -21.89 5.45
C ILE A 135 1.95 -20.75 4.73
N ALA A 136 0.63 -20.81 4.56
CA ALA A 136 -0.12 -19.84 3.78
C ALA A 136 0.05 -18.38 4.27
N PRO A 137 -0.05 -18.03 5.56
CA PRO A 137 0.27 -16.68 6.02
C PRO A 137 1.74 -16.31 5.80
N LEU A 138 2.69 -17.25 5.79
CA LEU A 138 4.09 -16.96 5.45
C LEU A 138 4.24 -16.56 3.98
N LEU A 139 3.47 -17.18 3.05
CA LEU A 139 3.45 -16.75 1.64
C LEU A 139 3.02 -15.29 1.49
N LEU A 140 2.09 -14.81 2.34
CA LEU A 140 1.70 -13.41 2.35
C LEU A 140 2.79 -12.54 2.99
N LEU A 141 3.23 -12.88 4.20
CA LEU A 141 4.15 -12.08 5.00
C LEU A 141 5.56 -11.97 4.40
N LEU A 142 5.97 -12.94 3.58
CA LEU A 142 7.22 -12.94 2.82
C LEU A 142 7.04 -12.45 1.38
N SER A 143 5.84 -12.03 0.97
CA SER A 143 5.61 -11.49 -0.36
C SER A 143 6.35 -10.16 -0.55
N PHE A 144 7.04 -10.00 -1.70
CA PHE A 144 7.73 -8.76 -2.05
C PHE A 144 6.81 -7.54 -1.99
N GLY A 145 5.55 -7.66 -2.42
CA GLY A 145 4.62 -6.53 -2.42
C GLY A 145 4.16 -6.10 -1.03
N VAL A 146 4.17 -6.99 -0.03
CA VAL A 146 3.93 -6.61 1.38
C VAL A 146 5.12 -5.82 1.92
N TRP A 147 6.34 -6.28 1.69
CA TRP A 147 7.55 -5.59 2.15
C TRP A 147 7.73 -4.24 1.47
N SER A 148 7.53 -4.16 0.16
CA SER A 148 7.59 -2.91 -0.58
C SER A 148 6.56 -1.90 -0.09
N ALA A 149 5.32 -2.36 0.17
CA ALA A 149 4.27 -1.50 0.66
C ALA A 149 4.53 -0.95 2.07
N LEU A 150 5.03 -1.80 2.98
CA LEU A 150 5.35 -1.39 4.36
C LEU A 150 6.69 -0.65 4.47
N GLY A 151 7.57 -0.78 3.49
CA GLY A 151 8.80 0.00 3.34
C GLY A 151 8.58 1.38 2.72
N SER A 152 7.40 1.62 2.16
CA SER A 152 6.91 2.92 1.71
C SER A 152 6.07 3.57 2.81
N ASP A 153 5.58 4.77 2.55
CA ASP A 153 4.69 5.48 3.45
C ASP A 153 3.36 4.74 3.68
N TYR A 154 2.40 5.37 4.34
CA TYR A 154 1.06 4.79 4.47
C TYR A 154 0.26 4.93 3.18
N HIS A 155 -0.46 3.85 2.83
CA HIS A 155 -1.45 3.86 1.75
C HIS A 155 -2.66 2.99 2.11
N SER A 156 -3.86 3.54 1.99
CA SER A 156 -5.11 2.88 2.40
C SER A 156 -5.46 1.61 1.63
N ASN A 157 -4.92 1.43 0.43
CA ASN A 157 -5.06 0.16 -0.30
C ASN A 157 -4.36 -1.01 0.41
N VAL A 158 -3.36 -0.76 1.27
CA VAL A 158 -2.70 -1.82 2.05
C VAL A 158 -3.66 -2.42 3.09
N PRO A 159 -4.21 -1.65 4.05
CA PRO A 159 -5.18 -2.21 4.99
C PRO A 159 -6.43 -2.77 4.30
N SER A 160 -6.90 -2.18 3.20
CA SER A 160 -8.07 -2.68 2.48
C SER A 160 -7.82 -4.03 1.80
N ALA A 161 -6.67 -4.22 1.14
CA ALA A 161 -6.29 -5.48 0.52
C ALA A 161 -6.22 -6.63 1.55
N MET A 162 -5.81 -6.33 2.79
CA MET A 162 -5.75 -7.30 3.88
C MET A 162 -7.13 -7.78 4.37
N LEU A 163 -8.22 -7.14 3.95
CA LEU A 163 -9.58 -7.60 4.20
C LEU A 163 -10.06 -8.66 3.20
N LEU A 164 -9.40 -8.82 2.04
CA LEU A 164 -9.80 -9.80 1.02
C LEU A 164 -9.84 -11.26 1.55
N PRO A 165 -8.86 -11.77 2.32
CA PRO A 165 -8.94 -13.11 2.89
C PRO A 165 -10.17 -13.31 3.78
N TRP A 166 -10.58 -12.29 4.53
CA TRP A 166 -11.76 -12.31 5.38
C TRP A 166 -13.06 -12.25 4.56
N LEU A 167 -13.09 -11.45 3.51
CA LEU A 167 -14.22 -11.42 2.56
C LEU A 167 -14.49 -12.83 2.00
N LEU A 168 -13.45 -13.49 1.48
CA LEU A 168 -13.55 -14.83 0.93
C LEU A 168 -13.92 -15.86 2.01
N TYR A 169 -13.38 -15.72 3.22
CA TYR A 169 -13.73 -16.57 4.37
C TYR A 169 -15.21 -16.49 4.69
N PHE A 170 -15.78 -15.29 4.81
CA PHE A 170 -17.20 -15.13 5.17
C PHE A 170 -18.15 -15.50 4.03
N ILE A 171 -17.79 -15.27 2.76
CA ILE A 171 -18.55 -15.79 1.61
C ILE A 171 -18.60 -17.32 1.68
N LYS A 172 -17.47 -17.98 1.90
CA LYS A 172 -17.39 -19.44 2.01
C LYS A 172 -18.18 -19.97 3.21
N ARG A 173 -18.24 -19.22 4.30
CA ARG A 173 -19.06 -19.53 5.50
C ARG A 173 -20.53 -19.17 5.34
N LYS A 174 -20.95 -18.64 4.20
CA LYS A 174 -22.33 -18.15 3.94
C LYS A 174 -22.81 -17.06 4.90
N LYS A 175 -21.87 -16.32 5.51
CA LYS A 175 -22.17 -15.14 6.32
C LYS A 175 -22.18 -13.88 5.45
N LEU A 176 -23.17 -13.83 4.54
CA LEU A 176 -23.20 -12.85 3.44
C LEU A 176 -23.41 -11.41 3.93
N GLY A 177 -24.08 -11.18 5.07
CA GLY A 177 -24.18 -9.85 5.69
C GLY A 177 -22.82 -9.30 6.11
N ILE A 178 -21.97 -10.11 6.79
CA ILE A 178 -20.61 -9.70 7.16
C ILE A 178 -19.76 -9.52 5.90
N ALA A 179 -19.94 -10.36 4.89
CA ALA A 179 -19.24 -10.21 3.61
C ALA A 179 -19.60 -8.88 2.90
N SER A 180 -20.87 -8.42 2.98
CA SER A 180 -21.26 -7.09 2.46
C SER A 180 -20.60 -5.93 3.22
N LEU A 181 -20.48 -6.04 4.56
CA LEU A 181 -19.74 -5.05 5.34
C LEU A 181 -18.26 -4.99 4.95
N LEU A 182 -17.66 -6.14 4.65
CA LEU A 182 -16.27 -6.18 4.17
C LEU A 182 -16.11 -5.62 2.74
N VAL A 183 -17.08 -5.89 1.84
CA VAL A 183 -17.12 -5.22 0.52
C VAL A 183 -17.14 -3.71 0.72
N PHE A 184 -18.04 -3.21 1.57
CA PHE A 184 -18.13 -1.78 1.87
C PHE A 184 -16.83 -1.25 2.46
N ALA A 185 -16.27 -1.93 3.47
CA ALA A 185 -15.01 -1.54 4.09
C ALA A 185 -13.85 -1.45 3.07
N ILE A 186 -13.75 -2.36 2.11
CA ILE A 186 -12.69 -2.32 1.09
C ILE A 186 -12.90 -1.13 0.15
N ILE A 187 -14.12 -0.91 -0.36
CA ILE A 187 -14.34 0.11 -1.41
C ILE A 187 -14.21 1.55 -0.92
N ILE A 188 -14.37 1.80 0.39
CA ILE A 188 -14.22 3.15 0.95
C ILE A 188 -12.77 3.54 1.24
N ALA A 189 -11.82 2.63 1.10
CA ALA A 189 -10.41 2.89 1.37
C ALA A 189 -9.76 3.77 0.30
N LYS A 190 -10.16 3.59 -0.96
CA LYS A 190 -9.66 4.38 -2.10
C LYS A 190 -10.59 4.19 -3.28
N GLU A 191 -10.72 5.20 -4.16
CA GLU A 191 -11.58 5.16 -5.35
C GLU A 191 -11.32 3.94 -6.24
N THR A 192 -10.05 3.56 -6.39
CA THR A 192 -9.62 2.41 -7.22
C THR A 192 -9.99 1.06 -6.63
N GLN A 193 -10.20 0.98 -5.31
CA GLN A 193 -10.58 -0.26 -4.63
C GLN A 193 -11.97 -0.75 -5.04
N ALA A 194 -12.87 0.15 -5.40
CA ALA A 194 -14.18 -0.22 -5.92
C ALA A 194 -14.07 -0.98 -7.24
N LEU A 195 -13.21 -0.54 -8.16
CA LEU A 195 -12.94 -1.24 -9.41
C LEU A 195 -12.33 -2.62 -9.13
N TRP A 196 -11.36 -2.70 -8.23
CA TRP A 196 -10.73 -3.97 -7.84
C TRP A 196 -11.73 -4.97 -7.26
N VAL A 197 -12.55 -4.55 -6.30
CA VAL A 197 -13.58 -5.42 -5.68
C VAL A 197 -14.63 -5.87 -6.69
N PHE A 198 -15.03 -5.02 -7.63
CA PHE A 198 -15.92 -5.43 -8.71
C PHE A 198 -15.36 -6.65 -9.46
N PHE A 199 -14.08 -6.64 -9.83
CA PHE A 199 -13.43 -7.77 -10.51
C PHE A 199 -13.24 -8.99 -9.59
N VAL A 200 -13.00 -8.78 -8.29
CA VAL A 200 -13.00 -9.87 -7.30
C VAL A 200 -14.35 -10.57 -7.25
N LEU A 201 -15.44 -9.82 -7.16
CA LEU A 201 -16.80 -10.38 -7.13
C LEU A 201 -17.17 -11.04 -8.47
N LEU A 202 -16.78 -10.45 -9.60
CA LEU A 202 -16.94 -11.03 -10.94
C LEU A 202 -16.24 -12.39 -11.06
N ALA A 203 -15.00 -12.48 -10.59
CA ALA A 203 -14.23 -13.73 -10.58
C ALA A 203 -14.90 -14.82 -9.74
N LEU A 204 -15.53 -14.45 -8.63
CA LEU A 204 -16.25 -15.39 -7.76
C LEU A 204 -17.55 -15.90 -8.38
N LEU A 205 -18.17 -15.23 -9.33
CA LEU A 205 -19.35 -15.74 -10.05
C LEU A 205 -19.08 -17.09 -10.69
N TRP A 206 -17.85 -17.33 -11.16
CA TRP A 206 -17.46 -18.64 -11.71
C TRP A 206 -17.48 -19.74 -10.66
N ASP A 207 -16.96 -19.48 -9.47
CA ASP A 207 -16.92 -20.49 -8.38
C ASP A 207 -18.31 -20.75 -7.80
N TYR A 208 -19.20 -19.75 -7.77
CA TYR A 208 -20.54 -19.82 -7.20
C TYR A 208 -21.68 -19.91 -8.25
N ARG A 209 -21.38 -20.26 -9.53
CA ARG A 209 -22.36 -20.30 -10.62
C ARG A 209 -23.55 -21.22 -10.36
N LYS A 210 -23.38 -22.28 -9.56
CA LYS A 210 -24.44 -23.23 -9.18
C LYS A 210 -25.20 -22.83 -7.91
N ASP A 211 -24.70 -21.93 -7.13
CA ASP A 211 -25.30 -21.46 -5.87
C ASP A 211 -26.10 -20.18 -6.12
N LYS A 212 -27.41 -20.35 -6.33
CA LYS A 212 -28.31 -19.25 -6.66
C LYS A 212 -28.30 -18.11 -5.62
N GLY A 213 -28.23 -18.46 -4.31
CA GLY A 213 -28.23 -17.48 -3.22
C GLY A 213 -26.98 -16.60 -3.25
N THR A 214 -25.81 -17.24 -3.24
CA THR A 214 -24.52 -16.51 -3.29
C THR A 214 -24.36 -15.76 -4.61
N ARG A 215 -24.80 -16.34 -5.74
CA ARG A 215 -24.75 -15.65 -7.04
C ARG A 215 -25.57 -14.36 -7.06
N ARG A 216 -26.79 -14.36 -6.51
CA ARG A 216 -27.63 -13.16 -6.41
C ARG A 216 -26.96 -12.11 -5.52
N TRP A 217 -26.38 -12.53 -4.40
CA TRP A 217 -25.63 -11.67 -3.50
C TRP A 217 -24.40 -11.03 -4.21
N LEU A 218 -23.63 -11.83 -4.96
CA LEU A 218 -22.48 -11.33 -5.75
C LEU A 218 -22.93 -10.25 -6.75
N LEU A 219 -23.97 -10.53 -7.53
CA LEU A 219 -24.50 -9.56 -8.52
C LEU A 219 -24.99 -8.27 -7.87
N PHE A 220 -25.65 -8.37 -6.71
CA PHE A 220 -26.11 -7.19 -5.97
C PHE A 220 -24.94 -6.34 -5.48
N ASN A 221 -23.91 -6.97 -4.87
CA ASN A 221 -22.73 -6.22 -4.41
C ASN A 221 -21.88 -5.70 -5.58
N MET A 222 -21.81 -6.40 -6.71
CA MET A 222 -21.16 -5.88 -7.93
C MET A 222 -21.86 -4.62 -8.42
N LEU A 223 -23.20 -4.60 -8.47
CA LEU A 223 -23.95 -3.41 -8.86
C LEU A 223 -23.68 -2.25 -7.87
N GLY A 224 -23.74 -2.52 -6.57
CA GLY A 224 -23.43 -1.52 -5.53
C GLY A 224 -22.00 -0.96 -5.67
N THR A 225 -21.03 -1.82 -5.91
CA THR A 225 -19.63 -1.43 -6.11
C THR A 225 -19.44 -0.58 -7.38
N ALA A 226 -20.11 -0.96 -8.49
CA ALA A 226 -20.08 -0.18 -9.74
C ALA A 226 -20.72 1.19 -9.57
N VAL A 227 -21.88 1.27 -8.91
CA VAL A 227 -22.55 2.54 -8.60
C VAL A 227 -21.66 3.42 -7.73
N TYR A 228 -21.04 2.86 -6.68
CA TYR A 228 -20.12 3.60 -5.84
C TYR A 228 -18.93 4.15 -6.65
N ALA A 229 -18.28 3.32 -7.47
CA ALA A 229 -17.17 3.75 -8.31
C ALA A 229 -17.57 4.91 -9.24
N ILE A 230 -18.71 4.80 -9.93
CA ILE A 230 -19.20 5.85 -10.82
C ILE A 230 -19.49 7.14 -10.03
N VAL A 231 -20.21 7.05 -8.92
CA VAL A 231 -20.57 8.23 -8.12
C VAL A 231 -19.32 8.91 -7.59
N VAL A 232 -18.37 8.16 -7.03
CA VAL A 232 -17.14 8.74 -6.47
C VAL A 232 -16.26 9.34 -7.57
N MET A 233 -15.94 8.58 -8.62
CA MET A 233 -14.96 9.02 -9.62
C MET A 233 -15.51 10.02 -10.63
N VAL A 234 -16.83 10.02 -10.90
CA VAL A 234 -17.43 10.88 -11.94
C VAL A 234 -18.16 12.08 -11.34
N VAL A 235 -18.63 11.99 -10.10
CA VAL A 235 -19.42 13.06 -9.49
C VAL A 235 -18.69 13.69 -8.31
N VAL A 236 -18.31 12.89 -7.29
CA VAL A 236 -17.82 13.43 -6.01
C VAL A 236 -16.42 14.04 -6.16
N MET A 237 -15.44 13.26 -6.63
CA MET A 237 -14.05 13.76 -6.76
C MET A 237 -13.93 14.96 -7.70
N PRO A 238 -14.54 14.97 -8.89
CA PRO A 238 -14.53 16.17 -9.75
C PRO A 238 -15.18 17.39 -9.10
N SER A 239 -16.23 17.21 -8.28
CA SER A 239 -16.85 18.34 -7.57
C SER A 239 -15.94 18.94 -6.48
N LEU A 240 -15.00 18.15 -5.95
CA LEU A 240 -14.00 18.58 -4.98
C LEU A 240 -12.75 19.17 -5.65
N HIS A 241 -12.54 18.98 -6.94
CA HIS A 241 -11.34 19.33 -7.70
C HIS A 241 -11.65 20.17 -8.95
N ALA A 242 -12.48 21.18 -8.82
CA ALA A 242 -12.81 22.13 -9.91
C ALA A 242 -13.16 21.47 -11.27
N GLY A 243 -13.66 20.23 -11.27
CA GLY A 243 -14.06 19.49 -12.46
C GLY A 243 -12.99 18.61 -13.11
N GLU A 244 -11.78 18.57 -12.60
CA GLU A 244 -10.71 17.71 -13.12
C GLU A 244 -10.75 16.29 -12.51
N SER A 245 -10.24 15.30 -13.26
CA SER A 245 -10.08 13.92 -12.77
C SER A 245 -8.64 13.68 -12.31
N PRO A 246 -8.38 13.63 -11.00
CA PRO A 246 -7.04 13.46 -10.50
C PRO A 246 -6.40 12.15 -10.97
N GLY A 247 -5.12 12.21 -11.29
CA GLY A 247 -4.31 11.05 -11.70
C GLY A 247 -4.55 10.51 -13.10
N PHE A 248 -5.55 11.00 -13.85
CA PHE A 248 -5.81 10.55 -15.23
C PHE A 248 -4.65 10.89 -16.19
N TRP A 249 -3.88 11.92 -15.92
CA TRP A 249 -2.70 12.29 -16.70
C TRP A 249 -1.73 11.12 -16.91
N ARG A 250 -1.70 10.15 -16.01
CA ARG A 250 -0.85 8.95 -16.11
C ARG A 250 -1.23 8.02 -17.26
N TYR A 251 -2.43 8.19 -17.82
CA TYR A 251 -3.03 7.32 -18.85
C TYR A 251 -3.47 8.10 -20.09
N ASN A 252 -3.23 9.41 -20.16
CA ASN A 252 -3.70 10.31 -21.21
C ASN A 252 -3.12 10.00 -22.60
N TRP A 253 -2.07 9.19 -22.69
CA TRP A 253 -1.53 8.68 -23.93
C TRP A 253 -2.50 7.71 -24.67
N MET A 254 -3.47 7.12 -23.97
CA MET A 254 -4.53 6.29 -24.55
C MET A 254 -5.79 7.09 -24.92
N GLY A 255 -5.86 8.38 -24.55
CA GLY A 255 -7.01 9.25 -24.78
C GLY A 255 -7.16 10.30 -23.68
N SER A 256 -7.93 11.35 -23.94
CA SER A 256 -8.10 12.47 -23.02
C SER A 256 -9.08 12.21 -21.86
N ASN A 257 -9.80 11.08 -21.90
CA ASN A 257 -10.79 10.68 -20.91
C ASN A 257 -11.00 9.15 -20.90
N PHE A 258 -11.69 8.64 -19.87
CA PHE A 258 -11.96 7.21 -19.73
C PHE A 258 -12.68 6.55 -20.91
N LYS A 259 -13.53 7.29 -21.60
CA LYS A 259 -14.27 6.78 -22.78
C LYS A 259 -13.31 6.56 -23.96
N GLU A 260 -12.46 7.51 -24.23
CA GLU A 260 -11.45 7.41 -25.29
C GLU A 260 -10.41 6.33 -24.97
N MET A 261 -9.94 6.25 -23.73
CA MET A 261 -9.07 5.18 -23.26
C MET A 261 -9.69 3.81 -23.48
N ALA A 262 -10.96 3.61 -23.08
CA ALA A 262 -11.66 2.35 -23.29
C ALA A 262 -11.83 2.03 -24.78
N PHE A 263 -12.13 3.03 -25.61
CA PHE A 263 -12.23 2.88 -27.07
C PHE A 263 -10.87 2.49 -27.67
N TRP A 264 -9.79 3.17 -27.27
CA TRP A 264 -8.43 2.84 -27.72
C TRP A 264 -8.07 1.39 -27.37
N MET A 265 -8.30 0.94 -26.13
CA MET A 265 -8.04 -0.44 -25.72
C MET A 265 -8.84 -1.46 -26.52
N CYS A 266 -10.10 -1.19 -26.83
CA CYS A 266 -10.95 -2.08 -27.63
C CYS A 266 -10.51 -2.15 -29.09
N THR A 267 -9.96 -1.07 -29.63
CA THR A 267 -9.53 -0.99 -31.04
C THR A 267 -8.09 -1.45 -31.27
N HIS A 268 -7.26 -1.48 -30.19
CA HIS A 268 -5.84 -1.87 -30.24
C HIS A 268 -5.49 -3.06 -29.30
N PRO A 269 -6.24 -4.18 -29.32
CA PRO A 269 -6.06 -5.25 -28.32
C PRO A 269 -4.67 -5.90 -28.37
N LEU A 270 -4.03 -5.99 -29.54
CA LEU A 270 -2.68 -6.52 -29.67
C LEU A 270 -1.65 -5.57 -29.05
N GLN A 271 -1.82 -4.27 -29.24
CA GLN A 271 -0.97 -3.25 -28.63
C GLN A 271 -1.09 -3.29 -27.10
N VAL A 272 -2.31 -3.40 -26.57
CA VAL A 272 -2.56 -3.57 -25.12
C VAL A 272 -1.78 -4.77 -24.56
N VAL A 273 -1.77 -5.91 -25.26
CA VAL A 273 -1.00 -7.08 -24.83
C VAL A 273 0.51 -6.82 -24.94
N GLN A 274 0.96 -6.15 -25.98
CA GLN A 274 2.37 -5.80 -26.17
C GLN A 274 2.84 -4.83 -25.07
N ASP A 275 2.10 -3.74 -24.85
CA ASP A 275 2.45 -2.68 -23.88
C ASP A 275 2.44 -3.17 -22.44
N LEU A 276 1.74 -4.26 -22.15
CA LEU A 276 1.82 -4.92 -20.85
C LEU A 276 3.24 -5.37 -20.50
N PHE A 277 4.06 -5.73 -21.50
CA PHE A 277 5.39 -6.30 -21.32
C PHE A 277 6.52 -5.41 -21.84
N THR A 278 6.22 -4.40 -22.64
CA THR A 278 7.20 -3.51 -23.26
C THR A 278 7.11 -2.09 -22.73
N ASP A 279 8.14 -1.31 -23.01
CA ASP A 279 8.16 0.13 -22.74
C ASP A 279 7.44 0.87 -23.88
N PHE A 280 6.43 1.65 -23.56
CA PHE A 280 5.68 2.47 -24.50
C PHE A 280 5.99 3.97 -24.36
N ILE A 281 6.89 4.34 -23.42
CA ILE A 281 7.28 5.72 -23.17
C ILE A 281 8.43 6.08 -24.12
N PRO A 282 8.30 7.13 -24.93
CA PRO A 282 9.36 7.55 -25.83
C PRO A 282 10.66 7.89 -25.08
N ASN A 283 11.77 7.39 -25.60
CA ASN A 283 13.13 7.61 -25.06
C ASN A 283 13.34 7.09 -23.62
N SER A 284 12.52 6.17 -23.15
CA SER A 284 12.65 5.47 -21.87
C SER A 284 13.30 4.10 -22.08
N ASP A 285 14.03 3.60 -21.09
CA ASP A 285 14.58 2.23 -21.02
C ASP A 285 14.09 1.50 -19.76
N CYS A 286 12.80 1.64 -19.47
CA CYS A 286 12.18 1.10 -18.27
C CYS A 286 11.53 -0.28 -18.46
N ALA A 287 11.65 -0.90 -19.66
CA ALA A 287 11.10 -2.25 -19.92
C ALA A 287 11.60 -3.31 -18.93
N ILE A 288 12.81 -3.13 -18.38
CA ILE A 288 13.40 -4.03 -17.39
C ILE A 288 12.54 -4.11 -16.11
N LEU A 289 11.88 -3.03 -15.71
CA LEU A 289 11.04 -2.96 -14.52
C LEU A 289 9.82 -3.88 -14.64
N LYS A 290 9.18 -3.90 -15.83
CA LYS A 290 8.06 -4.83 -16.11
C LYS A 290 8.50 -6.28 -16.07
N LYS A 291 9.66 -6.60 -16.69
CA LYS A 291 10.24 -7.96 -16.68
C LYS A 291 10.52 -8.41 -15.25
N GLU A 292 11.16 -7.56 -14.45
CA GLU A 292 11.44 -7.80 -13.03
C GLU A 292 10.17 -8.12 -12.25
N PHE A 293 9.12 -7.29 -12.40
CA PHE A 293 7.84 -7.53 -11.76
C PHE A 293 7.24 -8.89 -12.15
N PHE A 294 7.16 -9.22 -13.45
CA PHE A 294 6.57 -10.49 -13.89
C PHE A 294 7.36 -11.70 -13.41
N VAL A 295 8.69 -11.62 -13.34
CA VAL A 295 9.54 -12.69 -12.79
C VAL A 295 9.24 -12.85 -11.30
N CYS A 296 9.23 -11.77 -10.52
CA CYS A 296 8.90 -11.82 -9.11
C CYS A 296 7.48 -12.33 -8.87
N ALA A 297 6.50 -11.86 -9.63
CA ALA A 297 5.12 -12.31 -9.54
C ALA A 297 4.97 -13.80 -9.87
N LEU A 298 5.67 -14.30 -10.91
CA LEU A 298 5.65 -15.70 -11.32
C LEU A 298 6.07 -16.61 -10.17
N PHE A 299 7.18 -16.30 -9.52
CA PHE A 299 7.72 -17.07 -8.41
C PHE A 299 6.99 -16.82 -7.08
N SER A 300 6.26 -15.71 -6.94
CA SER A 300 5.43 -15.41 -5.75
C SER A 300 3.98 -15.87 -5.86
N GLY A 301 3.62 -16.68 -6.89
CA GLY A 301 2.30 -17.29 -6.97
C GLY A 301 1.53 -17.10 -8.25
N LEU A 302 1.99 -16.31 -9.23
CA LEU A 302 1.31 -16.14 -10.52
C LEU A 302 1.19 -17.47 -11.27
N PHE A 303 2.18 -18.36 -11.15
CA PHE A 303 2.09 -19.72 -11.67
C PHE A 303 0.82 -20.45 -11.17
N PHE A 304 0.52 -20.35 -9.88
CA PHE A 304 -0.69 -20.96 -9.31
C PHE A 304 -1.99 -20.23 -9.72
N ALA A 305 -1.92 -18.89 -9.88
CA ALA A 305 -3.05 -18.11 -10.36
C ALA A 305 -3.42 -18.49 -11.81
N LEU A 306 -2.43 -18.78 -12.67
CA LEU A 306 -2.66 -19.26 -14.03
C LEU A 306 -3.36 -20.62 -14.07
N LEU A 307 -3.18 -21.47 -13.05
CA LEU A 307 -3.92 -22.72 -12.87
C LEU A 307 -5.37 -22.53 -12.37
N LYS A 308 -5.71 -21.28 -12.00
CA LYS A 308 -7.02 -20.86 -11.50
C LYS A 308 -7.43 -19.55 -12.17
N PRO A 309 -7.80 -19.54 -13.47
CA PRO A 309 -7.93 -18.33 -14.29
C PRO A 309 -8.85 -17.25 -13.71
N ASN A 310 -9.85 -17.61 -12.92
CA ASN A 310 -10.69 -16.64 -12.25
C ASN A 310 -9.93 -15.78 -11.21
N TYR A 311 -8.80 -16.24 -10.67
CA TYR A 311 -7.95 -15.39 -9.80
C TYR A 311 -7.09 -14.43 -10.62
N VAL A 312 -6.74 -14.77 -11.87
CA VAL A 312 -6.10 -13.81 -12.78
C VAL A 312 -7.02 -12.62 -13.04
N LEU A 313 -8.34 -12.87 -13.17
CA LEU A 313 -9.32 -11.80 -13.33
C LEU A 313 -9.30 -10.80 -12.15
N MET A 314 -9.04 -11.27 -10.92
CA MET A 314 -8.91 -10.39 -9.74
C MET A 314 -7.68 -9.48 -9.80
N ILE A 315 -6.66 -9.85 -10.59
CA ILE A 315 -5.42 -9.09 -10.71
C ILE A 315 -5.51 -8.01 -11.81
N ILE A 316 -6.43 -8.14 -12.76
CA ILE A 316 -6.49 -7.25 -13.94
C ILE A 316 -6.52 -5.76 -13.57
N PRO A 317 -7.40 -5.24 -12.67
CA PRO A 317 -7.41 -3.81 -12.38
C PRO A 317 -6.11 -3.28 -11.79
N PRO A 318 -5.53 -3.86 -10.71
CA PRO A 318 -4.26 -3.35 -10.19
C PRO A 318 -3.10 -3.55 -11.17
N LEU A 319 -3.12 -4.61 -11.99
CA LEU A 319 -2.11 -4.80 -13.04
C LEU A 319 -2.23 -3.73 -14.14
N PHE A 320 -3.45 -3.38 -14.55
CA PHE A 320 -3.70 -2.32 -15.51
C PHE A 320 -3.20 -0.97 -14.97
N LEU A 321 -3.64 -0.56 -13.78
CA LEU A 321 -3.22 0.69 -13.17
C LEU A 321 -1.70 0.80 -13.06
N LYS A 322 -1.03 -0.32 -12.80
CA LYS A 322 0.40 -0.41 -12.68
C LYS A 322 1.13 -0.32 -14.03
N MET A 323 0.77 -1.19 -14.98
CA MET A 323 1.58 -1.41 -16.20
C MET A 323 1.35 -0.39 -17.31
N PHE A 324 0.25 0.37 -17.25
CA PHE A 324 -0.11 1.38 -18.25
C PHE A 324 0.12 2.82 -17.79
N SER A 325 0.65 3.02 -16.59
CA SER A 325 1.03 4.33 -16.07
C SER A 325 2.26 4.89 -16.77
N GLN A 326 2.26 6.20 -17.07
CA GLN A 326 3.43 6.95 -17.58
C GLN A 326 4.46 7.30 -16.48
N ALA A 327 4.32 6.78 -15.27
CA ALA A 327 5.30 6.92 -14.19
C ALA A 327 6.00 5.57 -13.92
N PRO A 328 6.94 5.11 -14.79
CA PRO A 328 7.53 3.78 -14.74
C PRO A 328 8.24 3.50 -13.42
N ASP A 329 9.03 4.43 -12.92
CA ASP A 329 9.85 4.26 -11.72
C ASP A 329 9.03 3.94 -10.48
N SER A 330 7.86 4.54 -10.35
CA SER A 330 6.98 4.31 -9.22
C SER A 330 6.05 3.10 -9.41
N PHE A 331 5.60 2.83 -10.65
CA PHE A 331 4.52 1.89 -10.90
C PHE A 331 4.98 0.53 -11.44
N TRP A 332 5.88 0.47 -12.44
CA TRP A 332 6.09 -0.75 -13.22
C TRP A 332 6.81 -1.87 -12.47
N GLY A 333 7.74 -1.52 -11.58
CA GLY A 333 8.59 -2.48 -10.88
C GLY A 333 7.98 -3.13 -9.64
N VAL A 334 8.84 -3.69 -8.79
CA VAL A 334 8.48 -4.35 -7.53
C VAL A 334 8.30 -3.38 -6.35
N ASN A 335 8.31 -2.09 -6.63
CA ASN A 335 8.38 -0.94 -5.75
C ASN A 335 7.03 -0.54 -5.14
N CYS A 336 7.06 0.22 -4.07
CA CYS A 336 5.94 0.88 -3.43
C CYS A 336 4.74 -0.05 -3.12
N HIS A 337 3.61 0.54 -2.83
CA HIS A 337 2.38 -0.14 -2.45
C HIS A 337 1.57 -0.75 -3.62
N TYR A 338 1.94 -0.46 -4.88
CA TYR A 338 1.18 -0.88 -6.08
C TYR A 338 1.17 -2.38 -6.36
N ASN A 339 1.84 -3.18 -5.52
CA ASN A 339 1.90 -4.63 -5.64
C ASN A 339 1.01 -5.35 -4.61
N ILE A 340 0.35 -4.62 -3.70
CA ILE A 340 -0.26 -5.22 -2.51
C ILE A 340 -1.49 -6.07 -2.85
N GLU A 341 -2.41 -5.57 -3.68
CA GLU A 341 -3.61 -6.30 -4.10
C GLU A 341 -3.22 -7.57 -4.88
N ILE A 342 -2.22 -7.44 -5.76
CA ILE A 342 -1.67 -8.55 -6.55
C ILE A 342 -1.10 -9.60 -5.60
N SER A 343 -0.27 -9.21 -4.64
CA SER A 343 0.37 -10.12 -3.68
C SER A 343 -0.64 -10.91 -2.84
N VAL A 344 -1.69 -10.24 -2.37
CA VAL A 344 -2.76 -10.91 -1.61
C VAL A 344 -3.49 -11.93 -2.47
N VAL A 345 -3.83 -11.60 -3.71
CA VAL A 345 -4.49 -12.52 -4.65
C VAL A 345 -3.57 -13.69 -5.01
N LEU A 346 -2.28 -13.47 -5.28
CA LEU A 346 -1.31 -14.50 -5.59
C LEU A 346 -1.13 -15.49 -4.42
N CYS A 347 -1.06 -14.98 -3.19
CA CYS A 347 -1.04 -15.80 -1.98
C CYS A 347 -2.28 -16.69 -1.88
N ILE A 348 -3.48 -16.11 -2.07
CA ILE A 348 -4.74 -16.87 -1.99
C ILE A 348 -4.84 -17.88 -3.12
N ALA A 349 -4.46 -17.55 -4.34
CA ALA A 349 -4.44 -18.47 -5.47
C ALA A 349 -3.51 -19.66 -5.22
N SER A 350 -2.30 -19.40 -4.71
CA SER A 350 -1.33 -20.44 -4.32
C SER A 350 -1.94 -21.37 -3.27
N MET A 351 -2.53 -20.82 -2.21
CA MET A 351 -3.18 -21.59 -1.15
C MET A 351 -4.32 -22.45 -1.69
N VAL A 352 -5.19 -21.90 -2.55
CA VAL A 352 -6.34 -22.63 -3.12
C VAL A 352 -5.91 -23.79 -4.00
N VAL A 353 -4.83 -23.64 -4.76
CA VAL A 353 -4.28 -24.70 -5.62
C VAL A 353 -3.59 -25.76 -4.76
N LEU A 354 -2.71 -25.33 -3.85
CA LEU A 354 -1.97 -26.25 -2.96
C LEU A 354 -2.91 -27.08 -2.07
N ALA A 355 -4.03 -26.50 -1.60
CA ALA A 355 -5.03 -27.22 -0.80
C ALA A 355 -5.75 -28.33 -1.55
N LYS A 356 -5.70 -28.37 -2.89
CA LYS A 356 -6.32 -29.43 -3.72
C LYS A 356 -5.37 -30.57 -4.04
N ILE A 357 -4.07 -30.38 -3.93
CA ILE A 357 -3.06 -31.40 -4.26
C ILE A 357 -3.25 -32.68 -3.41
N PRO A 358 -3.51 -32.62 -2.07
CA PRO A 358 -3.74 -33.85 -1.26
C PRO A 358 -4.86 -34.73 -1.78
N ALA A 359 -5.99 -34.16 -2.21
CA ALA A 359 -7.09 -34.92 -2.79
C ALA A 359 -6.73 -35.57 -4.13
N TRP A 360 -5.86 -34.95 -4.91
CA TRP A 360 -5.35 -35.51 -6.15
C TRP A 360 -4.35 -36.66 -5.88
N GLU A 361 -3.47 -36.51 -4.86
CA GLU A 361 -2.53 -37.55 -4.43
C GLU A 361 -3.27 -38.80 -3.94
N GLU A 362 -4.32 -38.60 -3.12
CA GLU A 362 -5.14 -39.67 -2.60
C GLU A 362 -5.80 -40.50 -3.73
N LYS A 363 -6.36 -39.80 -4.74
CA LYS A 363 -6.95 -40.46 -5.92
C LYS A 363 -5.93 -41.26 -6.74
N ARG A 364 -4.64 -40.95 -6.64
CA ARG A 364 -3.54 -41.64 -7.33
C ARG A 364 -2.81 -42.65 -6.47
N GLY A 365 -3.28 -42.92 -5.24
CA GLY A 365 -2.64 -43.86 -4.31
C GLY A 365 -1.26 -43.38 -3.82
N ILE A 366 -0.93 -42.07 -3.96
CA ILE A 366 0.33 -41.48 -3.47
C ILE A 366 0.21 -41.31 -1.97
N GLN A 367 0.98 -42.12 -1.23
CA GLN A 367 0.95 -42.07 0.22
C GLN A 367 1.75 -40.87 0.79
N ARG A 368 1.32 -40.42 1.98
CA ARG A 368 2.04 -39.40 2.81
C ARG A 368 2.06 -37.98 2.27
N TYR A 369 1.24 -37.61 1.29
CA TYR A 369 1.12 -36.23 0.79
C TYR A 369 2.46 -35.58 0.48
N ARG A 370 3.40 -36.33 -0.14
CA ARG A 370 4.78 -35.86 -0.41
C ARG A 370 4.80 -34.71 -1.42
N ILE A 371 3.99 -34.80 -2.47
CA ILE A 371 3.98 -33.81 -3.54
C ILE A 371 3.43 -32.48 -3.02
N SER A 372 2.32 -32.52 -2.28
CA SER A 372 1.74 -31.29 -1.72
C SER A 372 2.66 -30.62 -0.69
N MET A 373 3.42 -31.39 0.09
CA MET A 373 4.41 -30.86 1.01
C MET A 373 5.60 -30.21 0.27
N ILE A 374 6.12 -30.90 -0.74
CA ILE A 374 7.23 -30.38 -1.56
C ILE A 374 6.79 -29.11 -2.29
N MET A 375 5.62 -29.11 -2.92
CA MET A 375 5.11 -27.94 -3.64
C MET A 375 4.85 -26.75 -2.72
N SER A 376 4.34 -26.98 -1.50
CA SER A 376 4.14 -25.92 -0.51
C SER A 376 5.46 -25.32 -0.03
N LEU A 377 6.47 -26.16 0.19
CA LEU A 377 7.80 -25.71 0.58
C LEU A 377 8.51 -24.96 -0.56
N LEU A 378 8.42 -25.46 -1.79
CA LEU A 378 8.94 -24.78 -2.97
C LEU A 378 8.29 -23.40 -3.17
N ALA A 379 6.95 -23.31 -3.03
CA ALA A 379 6.26 -22.04 -3.11
C ALA A 379 6.77 -21.04 -2.05
N LEU A 380 7.01 -21.52 -0.82
CA LEU A 380 7.56 -20.69 0.25
C LEU A 380 8.99 -20.23 -0.06
N ILE A 381 9.86 -21.13 -0.50
CA ILE A 381 11.25 -20.83 -0.87
C ILE A 381 11.29 -19.82 -2.03
N MET A 382 10.46 -20.02 -3.05
CA MET A 382 10.38 -19.12 -4.20
C MET A 382 9.89 -17.73 -3.79
N THR A 383 8.84 -17.65 -2.98
CA THR A 383 8.33 -16.37 -2.47
C THR A 383 9.39 -15.66 -1.61
N ALA A 384 10.07 -16.37 -0.71
CA ALA A 384 11.18 -15.81 0.05
C ALA A 384 12.34 -15.37 -0.85
N GLY A 385 12.67 -16.14 -1.91
CA GLY A 385 13.69 -15.80 -2.88
C GLY A 385 13.38 -14.49 -3.63
N THR A 386 12.13 -14.28 -4.02
CA THR A 386 11.72 -12.99 -4.65
C THR A 386 11.81 -11.83 -3.68
N LEU A 387 11.50 -12.04 -2.40
CA LEU A 387 11.69 -11.03 -1.38
C LEU A 387 13.17 -10.65 -1.24
N PHE A 388 14.06 -11.64 -1.07
CA PHE A 388 15.49 -11.37 -0.96
C PHE A 388 16.06 -10.67 -2.19
N TYR A 389 15.59 -11.05 -3.38
CA TYR A 389 15.94 -10.33 -4.61
C TYR A 389 15.47 -8.87 -4.54
N THR A 390 14.21 -8.62 -4.16
CA THR A 390 13.63 -7.27 -4.11
C THR A 390 14.35 -6.35 -3.12
N ILE A 391 14.79 -6.86 -1.98
CA ILE A 391 15.49 -6.05 -0.97
C ILE A 391 16.98 -5.82 -1.27
N ASP A 392 17.59 -6.61 -2.17
CA ASP A 392 19.03 -6.54 -2.46
C ASP A 392 19.36 -5.99 -3.84
N LYS A 393 18.61 -6.38 -4.88
CA LYS A 393 18.96 -6.15 -6.29
C LYS A 393 17.82 -5.66 -7.19
N PRO A 394 16.91 -4.77 -6.75
CA PRO A 394 15.86 -4.30 -7.63
C PRO A 394 16.43 -3.37 -8.69
N HIS A 395 15.86 -3.44 -9.92
CA HIS A 395 16.11 -2.44 -10.96
C HIS A 395 15.22 -1.20 -10.74
N THR A 396 14.20 -1.33 -9.93
CA THR A 396 13.28 -0.25 -9.59
C THR A 396 13.94 0.72 -8.61
N TYR A 397 13.48 1.96 -8.62
CA TYR A 397 13.81 3.00 -7.66
C TYR A 397 13.31 2.68 -6.24
N ILE A 398 13.62 1.54 -5.71
CA ILE A 398 13.54 1.34 -4.26
C ILE A 398 14.90 1.71 -3.67
N LEU A 399 14.91 2.62 -2.74
CA LEU A 399 16.08 2.84 -1.93
C LEU A 399 16.27 1.57 -1.07
N ARG A 400 17.35 0.84 -1.33
CA ARG A 400 17.68 -0.41 -0.65
C ARG A 400 17.62 -0.29 0.88
N ASP A 401 18.03 0.85 1.39
CA ASP A 401 18.03 1.19 2.81
C ASP A 401 16.64 1.42 3.42
N HIS A 402 15.58 1.53 2.59
CA HIS A 402 14.19 1.59 3.08
C HIS A 402 13.60 0.20 3.38
N VAL A 403 14.07 -0.86 2.73
CA VAL A 403 13.46 -2.20 2.81
C VAL A 403 14.40 -3.25 3.36
N ASN A 404 15.71 -3.00 3.43
CA ASN A 404 16.70 -3.97 3.89
C ASN A 404 17.05 -3.82 5.38
N LEU A 405 16.30 -4.50 6.23
CA LEU A 405 16.52 -4.52 7.69
C LEU A 405 17.91 -5.00 8.14
N PHE A 406 18.66 -5.68 7.26
CA PHE A 406 20.01 -6.17 7.54
C PHE A 406 21.10 -5.21 7.09
N ASP A 407 20.75 -4.10 6.45
CA ASP A 407 21.67 -3.04 6.07
C ASP A 407 21.68 -1.96 7.16
N ALA A 408 22.87 -1.62 7.67
CA ALA A 408 23.03 -0.57 8.69
C ALA A 408 22.48 0.80 8.24
N ARG A 409 22.44 1.05 6.92
CA ARG A 409 21.87 2.26 6.33
C ARG A 409 20.36 2.37 6.56
N HIS A 410 19.65 1.25 6.77
CA HIS A 410 18.24 1.27 7.13
C HIS A 410 17.97 2.09 8.39
N TYR A 411 18.88 2.00 9.37
CA TYR A 411 18.77 2.64 10.68
C TYR A 411 19.50 3.99 10.77
N ARG A 412 19.88 4.57 9.64
CA ARG A 412 20.61 5.85 9.58
C ARG A 412 20.06 6.73 8.47
N GLN A 413 20.03 8.03 8.73
CA GLN A 413 19.92 9.06 7.71
C GLN A 413 21.34 9.37 7.17
N GLN A 414 21.46 9.59 5.85
CA GLN A 414 22.75 9.81 5.19
C GLN A 414 22.97 11.27 4.81
N ASP A 415 21.89 12.03 4.61
CA ASP A 415 21.93 13.40 4.10
C ASP A 415 22.15 14.43 5.22
N PHE A 416 21.84 14.07 6.48
CA PHE A 416 21.97 14.94 7.65
C PHE A 416 22.01 14.12 8.95
N ASP A 417 22.32 14.78 10.09
CA ASP A 417 22.29 14.15 11.41
C ASP A 417 20.84 14.06 11.94
N ALA A 418 20.29 12.84 11.97
CA ALA A 418 18.95 12.57 12.49
C ALA A 418 18.78 13.01 13.97
N GLN A 419 19.84 12.98 14.80
CA GLN A 419 19.75 13.41 16.19
C GLN A 419 19.57 14.94 16.29
N VAL A 420 20.22 15.68 15.39
CA VAL A 420 20.04 17.13 15.27
C VAL A 420 18.60 17.44 14.83
N ALA A 421 18.11 16.76 13.82
CA ALA A 421 16.75 16.94 13.35
C ALA A 421 15.71 16.66 14.45
N HIS A 422 15.87 15.54 15.20
CA HIS A 422 15.00 15.25 16.35
C HIS A 422 15.11 16.28 17.49
N ARG A 423 16.28 16.88 17.70
CA ARG A 423 16.46 17.97 18.67
C ARG A 423 15.72 19.23 18.22
N MET A 424 15.80 19.58 16.94
CA MET A 424 15.11 20.73 16.35
C MET A 424 13.60 20.56 16.40
N LEU A 425 13.07 19.38 16.05
CA LEU A 425 11.65 19.07 16.14
C LEU A 425 11.07 19.29 17.55
N LYS A 426 11.85 18.99 18.60
CA LYS A 426 11.41 19.20 19.99
C LYS A 426 11.37 20.68 20.42
N GLN A 427 11.97 21.57 19.64
CA GLN A 427 11.94 23.02 19.90
C GLN A 427 10.72 23.69 19.27
N ILE A 428 10.00 23.01 18.38
CA ILE A 428 8.81 23.53 17.70
C ILE A 428 7.58 23.26 18.59
N PRO A 429 6.88 24.27 19.07
CA PRO A 429 5.63 24.09 19.81
C PRO A 429 4.55 23.36 19.00
N ASP A 430 3.61 22.68 19.66
CA ASP A 430 2.60 21.87 18.97
C ASP A 430 1.48 22.72 18.31
N ASP A 431 1.29 23.95 18.78
CA ASP A 431 0.20 24.87 18.42
C ASP A 431 0.60 25.94 17.40
N VAL A 432 1.81 25.90 16.84
CA VAL A 432 2.31 26.86 15.84
C VAL A 432 2.23 26.31 14.43
N SER A 433 2.15 27.21 13.46
CA SER A 433 2.24 26.86 12.03
C SER A 433 3.69 26.53 11.63
N VAL A 434 3.85 25.47 10.81
CA VAL A 434 5.18 24.98 10.39
C VAL A 434 5.20 24.68 8.90
N CYS A 435 6.28 25.14 8.25
CA CYS A 435 6.67 24.68 6.92
C CYS A 435 7.96 23.87 7.02
N ALA A 436 7.99 22.69 6.41
CA ALA A 436 9.15 21.81 6.52
C ALA A 436 9.51 21.17 5.18
N THR A 437 10.79 20.85 4.99
CA THR A 437 11.23 19.99 3.88
C THR A 437 10.49 18.66 3.97
N THR A 438 10.14 18.09 2.83
CA THR A 438 9.20 16.95 2.71
C THR A 438 9.46 15.80 3.68
N MET A 439 10.71 15.49 4.02
CA MET A 439 11.06 14.40 4.96
C MET A 439 10.80 14.73 6.43
N PHE A 440 10.69 16.01 6.79
CA PHE A 440 10.35 16.44 8.15
C PHE A 440 8.84 16.63 8.34
N THR A 441 8.13 16.88 7.25
CA THR A 441 6.69 17.18 7.26
C THR A 441 5.85 16.11 7.99
N PRO A 442 6.07 14.77 7.81
CA PRO A 442 5.30 13.77 8.55
C PRO A 442 5.46 13.84 10.06
N HIS A 443 6.59 14.37 10.56
CA HIS A 443 6.87 14.52 11.99
C HIS A 443 6.17 15.71 12.63
N VAL A 444 5.73 16.67 11.83
CA VAL A 444 5.05 17.90 12.28
C VAL A 444 3.59 17.96 11.79
N ALA A 445 3.09 16.93 11.11
CA ALA A 445 1.77 16.92 10.46
C ALA A 445 0.58 16.84 11.45
N THR A 446 0.81 16.56 12.74
CA THR A 446 -0.24 16.51 13.78
C THR A 446 -0.46 17.87 14.42
N ARG A 447 -0.78 18.89 13.60
CA ARG A 447 -1.07 20.27 13.99
C ARG A 447 -2.10 20.91 13.07
N GLU A 448 -2.58 22.08 13.42
CA GLU A 448 -3.62 22.78 12.65
C GLU A 448 -3.10 23.26 11.29
N GLU A 449 -1.94 23.93 11.29
CA GLU A 449 -1.30 24.43 10.09
C GLU A 449 0.06 23.77 9.87
N CYS A 450 0.15 22.97 8.80
CA CYS A 450 1.37 22.31 8.38
C CYS A 450 1.54 22.45 6.85
N HIS A 451 2.73 22.81 6.43
CA HIS A 451 3.04 23.03 5.01
C HIS A 451 4.28 22.24 4.62
N ILE A 452 4.32 21.83 3.35
CA ILE A 452 5.53 21.31 2.72
C ILE A 452 6.29 22.48 2.07
N PHE A 453 7.62 22.46 2.14
CA PHE A 453 8.44 23.43 1.40
C PHE A 453 8.62 22.98 -0.07
N PRO A 454 8.54 23.91 -1.05
CA PRO A 454 8.26 25.35 -0.94
C PRO A 454 6.80 25.64 -0.60
N ILE A 455 6.57 26.71 0.16
CA ILE A 455 5.26 27.07 0.64
C ILE A 455 4.33 27.60 -0.46
N SER A 456 3.06 27.27 -0.39
CA SER A 456 2.01 27.83 -1.25
C SER A 456 1.85 29.35 -0.99
N LYS A 457 1.57 30.12 -2.05
CA LYS A 457 1.38 31.58 -1.93
C LYS A 457 0.30 31.94 -0.92
N GLY A 458 0.55 32.98 -0.13
CA GLY A 458 -0.41 33.52 0.86
C GLY A 458 -0.35 32.85 2.23
N HIS A 459 0.57 31.91 2.46
CA HIS A 459 0.81 31.33 3.77
C HIS A 459 2.11 31.86 4.37
N HIS A 460 2.10 32.20 5.66
CA HIS A 460 3.22 32.77 6.40
C HIS A 460 3.45 32.00 7.71
N PRO A 461 4.00 30.75 7.66
CA PRO A 461 4.18 29.92 8.84
C PRO A 461 5.14 30.59 9.83
N GLU A 462 4.93 30.27 11.11
CA GLU A 462 5.74 30.78 12.21
C GLU A 462 7.13 30.11 12.26
N TYR A 463 7.21 28.83 11.89
CA TYR A 463 8.44 28.05 11.93
C TYR A 463 8.73 27.41 10.58
N PHE A 464 10.05 27.35 10.28
CA PHE A 464 10.58 26.57 9.16
C PHE A 464 11.61 25.55 9.67
N LEU A 465 11.52 24.30 9.18
CA LEU A 465 12.54 23.26 9.35
C LEU A 465 13.03 22.83 7.97
N LEU A 466 14.21 23.29 7.60
CA LEU A 466 14.74 23.18 6.25
C LEU A 466 16.05 22.41 6.19
N LEU A 467 16.21 21.63 5.14
CA LEU A 467 17.50 21.07 4.72
C LEU A 467 18.08 21.97 3.63
N LYS A 468 19.34 22.38 3.78
CA LYS A 468 19.98 23.33 2.86
C LYS A 468 20.14 22.78 1.43
N HIS A 469 20.51 21.49 1.33
CA HIS A 469 20.65 20.77 0.07
C HIS A 469 19.92 19.44 0.18
N SER A 470 19.12 19.12 -0.81
CA SER A 470 18.37 17.85 -0.81
C SER A 470 18.10 17.35 -2.22
N TRP A 471 18.26 16.05 -2.43
CA TRP A 471 17.89 15.38 -3.68
C TRP A 471 16.38 15.40 -3.99
N VAL A 472 15.55 15.74 -2.99
CA VAL A 472 14.10 15.88 -3.15
C VAL A 472 13.66 17.23 -3.67
N TYR A 473 14.57 18.21 -3.76
CA TYR A 473 14.27 19.54 -4.28
C TYR A 473 14.18 19.53 -5.80
N TYR A 474 13.20 20.26 -6.31
CA TYR A 474 13.10 20.58 -7.72
C TYR A 474 14.05 21.75 -8.08
N GLU A 475 14.23 21.97 -9.37
CA GLU A 475 15.05 23.08 -9.89
C GLU A 475 14.56 24.43 -9.33
N GLY A 476 15.46 25.20 -8.73
CA GLY A 476 15.19 26.51 -8.11
C GLY A 476 14.79 26.46 -6.63
N GLU A 477 14.53 25.28 -6.04
CA GLU A 477 14.10 25.20 -4.64
C GLU A 477 15.27 25.36 -3.66
N GLU A 478 16.48 24.96 -4.02
CA GLU A 478 17.68 25.20 -3.19
C GLU A 478 18.00 26.70 -3.09
N GLU A 479 17.79 27.44 -4.16
CA GLU A 479 17.93 28.90 -4.18
C GLU A 479 16.91 29.56 -3.25
N LEU A 480 15.65 29.12 -3.26
CA LEU A 480 14.63 29.63 -2.33
C LEU A 480 14.97 29.29 -0.86
N VAL A 481 15.54 28.15 -0.57
CA VAL A 481 16.04 27.83 0.78
C VAL A 481 17.17 28.78 1.16
N ALA A 482 18.11 29.03 0.26
CA ALA A 482 19.24 29.92 0.53
C ALA A 482 18.78 31.38 0.75
N GLU A 483 17.80 31.87 -0.01
CA GLU A 483 17.18 33.18 0.17
C GLU A 483 16.51 33.29 1.54
N LEU A 484 15.72 32.24 1.95
CA LEU A 484 15.05 32.24 3.24
C LEU A 484 16.05 32.23 4.41
N ILE A 485 17.15 31.45 4.31
CA ILE A 485 18.22 31.42 5.33
C ILE A 485 18.95 32.76 5.43
N ALA A 486 19.09 33.47 4.31
CA ALA A 486 19.76 34.79 4.26
C ALA A 486 18.88 35.94 4.78
N ASP A 487 17.56 35.76 4.84
CA ASP A 487 16.58 36.74 5.31
C ASP A 487 16.57 36.83 6.84
N THR A 488 17.56 37.47 7.41
CA THR A 488 17.69 37.70 8.86
C THR A 488 16.81 38.85 9.39
N VAL A 489 16.06 39.53 8.52
CA VAL A 489 15.12 40.59 8.90
C VAL A 489 13.78 39.98 9.33
N HIS A 490 13.29 39.06 8.53
CA HIS A 490 11.97 38.42 8.76
C HIS A 490 12.04 37.12 9.53
N TYR A 491 13.21 36.50 9.61
CA TYR A 491 13.39 35.17 10.27
C TYR A 491 14.62 35.17 11.18
N GLU A 492 14.44 34.55 12.35
CA GLU A 492 15.51 34.25 13.30
C GLU A 492 15.92 32.78 13.18
N CYS A 493 17.21 32.49 13.02
CA CYS A 493 17.73 31.14 13.07
C CYS A 493 17.87 30.69 14.53
N LEU A 494 17.01 29.76 14.98
CA LEU A 494 17.02 29.26 16.36
C LEU A 494 18.07 28.16 16.59
N ASP A 495 18.28 27.29 15.60
CA ASP A 495 19.21 26.17 15.67
C ASP A 495 19.70 25.77 14.28
N THR A 496 20.99 25.43 14.16
CA THR A 496 21.59 24.94 12.91
C THR A 496 22.83 24.10 13.17
N ASP A 497 23.10 23.13 12.29
CA ASP A 497 24.38 22.42 12.18
C ASP A 497 25.11 22.77 10.87
N GLY A 498 24.59 23.73 10.10
CA GLY A 498 25.09 24.15 8.80
C GLY A 498 24.45 23.40 7.62
N SER A 499 23.80 22.26 7.84
CA SER A 499 23.01 21.52 6.84
C SER A 499 21.52 21.66 7.12
N LEU A 500 21.12 21.64 8.38
CA LEU A 500 19.75 21.81 8.87
C LEU A 500 19.58 23.21 9.47
N PHE A 501 18.42 23.80 9.25
CA PHE A 501 18.05 25.12 9.77
C PHE A 501 16.65 25.07 10.37
N LEU A 502 16.56 25.40 11.68
CA LEU A 502 15.31 25.72 12.36
C LEU A 502 15.19 27.22 12.45
N MET A 503 14.19 27.77 11.78
CA MET A 503 13.98 29.23 11.72
C MET A 503 12.62 29.58 12.29
N LYS A 504 12.51 30.72 12.91
CA LYS A 504 11.27 31.31 13.43
C LYS A 504 11.05 32.67 12.80
N ARG A 505 9.80 32.97 12.43
CA ARG A 505 9.40 34.30 11.95
C ARG A 505 9.58 35.31 13.06
N SER A 506 10.22 36.45 12.74
CA SER A 506 10.33 37.55 13.68
C SER A 506 9.01 38.32 13.75
N ASP A 507 8.71 38.90 14.95
CA ASP A 507 7.50 39.68 15.23
C ASP A 507 7.45 41.04 14.46
N LEU A 508 8.42 41.24 13.57
CA LEU A 508 8.55 42.47 12.76
C LEU A 508 7.79 42.40 11.43
N LEU A 509 7.16 41.27 11.11
CA LEU A 509 6.27 41.19 9.95
C LEU A 509 5.00 42.02 10.28
N PRO A 510 4.63 42.99 9.42
CA PRO A 510 3.36 43.69 9.61
C PRO A 510 2.21 42.66 9.57
N ASP A 511 1.29 42.78 10.51
CA ASP A 511 0.01 42.06 10.44
C ASP A 511 -0.69 42.52 9.15
N GLU A 512 -0.79 41.62 8.15
CA GLU A 512 -1.57 41.84 6.95
C GLU A 512 -3.06 41.58 7.19
#